data_14eba2825cec474bec80e60b1e04e50a
#
_entry.id   14eba2825cec474bec80e60b1e04e50a
#
_cell.length_a   1.000
_cell.length_b   1.000
_cell.length_c   1.000
_cell.angle_alpha   90.00
_cell.angle_beta   90.00
_cell.angle_gamma   90.00
#
_symmetry.space_group_name_H-M   'P 1'
#
loop_
_entity.id
_entity.type
_entity.pdbx_description
1 polymer ?
#
loop_
_entity_poly.entity_id
_entity_poly.type
_entity_poly.pdbx_seq_one_letter_code
_entity_poly.pdbx_strand_id
1 'polypeptide(L)'
;MIWLNGRLVAREQAHIDPADRGLLLADGLFETLRAYRGHVFKLEDHLQRMAAGAAELAIPLPLDPPSIADAVRETLAANQLAAADAALRITLTRGPGQRGLLPPDDPLPTLIISAAAYHPPPSSDGFVTVTAKRARRNEKSLTARLKTLCYLDNVIAQTEAEAAGADEAIMLNNRDAVACGGRSNVFAVIDGVLTTPAIEEGALPGITRHAILALCKSERIEVAERAITRAELRKAAEIFVTNSLLEIMSVRQFDGADLPAGAVTRRLAGAYSGLRP
;
A
#
# COMPACT_ATOMS: atom_id res chain seq x y z
N MET A 1 -14.94 11.16 13.44
CA MET A 1 -14.39 12.48 13.02
C MET A 1 -13.43 12.28 11.85
N ILE A 2 -13.30 13.27 10.98
CA ILE A 2 -12.33 13.33 9.88
C ILE A 2 -11.53 14.63 10.07
N TRP A 3 -10.23 14.55 9.91
CA TRP A 3 -9.39 15.75 9.84
C TRP A 3 -9.35 16.21 8.37
N LEU A 4 -9.76 17.45 8.13
CA LEU A 4 -9.88 18.01 6.78
C LEU A 4 -9.32 19.44 6.78
N ASN A 5 -8.27 19.68 6.01
CA ASN A 5 -7.69 21.01 5.75
C ASN A 5 -7.49 21.85 7.03
N GLY A 6 -6.84 21.28 8.07
CA GLY A 6 -6.47 21.99 9.28
C GLY A 6 -7.46 21.86 10.45
N ARG A 7 -8.55 21.10 10.33
CA ARG A 7 -9.55 20.95 11.40
C ARG A 7 -10.21 19.57 11.43
N LEU A 8 -10.62 19.16 12.62
CA LEU A 8 -11.50 18.00 12.81
C LEU A 8 -12.95 18.39 12.51
N VAL A 9 -13.62 17.62 11.66
CA VAL A 9 -15.04 17.79 11.31
C VAL A 9 -15.79 16.48 11.49
N ALA A 10 -17.07 16.55 11.75
CA ALA A 10 -17.94 15.37 11.68
C ALA A 10 -17.96 14.84 10.24
N ARG A 11 -18.12 13.52 10.07
CA ARG A 11 -18.10 12.90 8.72
C ARG A 11 -19.14 13.51 7.80
N GLU A 12 -20.31 13.84 8.33
CA GLU A 12 -21.44 14.42 7.62
C GLU A 12 -21.19 15.87 7.20
N GLN A 13 -20.20 16.52 7.82
CA GLN A 13 -19.79 17.90 7.53
C GLN A 13 -18.50 17.98 6.72
N ALA A 14 -17.91 16.85 6.36
CA ALA A 14 -16.70 16.79 5.55
C ALA A 14 -17.06 16.98 4.07
N HIS A 15 -16.94 18.21 3.59
CA HIS A 15 -17.25 18.55 2.19
C HIS A 15 -15.96 18.71 1.41
N ILE A 16 -15.89 18.03 0.26
CA ILE A 16 -14.85 18.20 -0.75
C ILE A 16 -15.46 18.97 -1.91
N ASP A 17 -14.71 19.93 -2.43
CA ASP A 17 -15.14 20.71 -3.60
C ASP A 17 -15.35 19.75 -4.80
N PRO A 18 -16.50 19.82 -5.50
CA PRO A 18 -16.73 19.01 -6.70
C PRO A 18 -15.71 19.25 -7.83
N ALA A 19 -15.01 20.40 -7.81
CA ALA A 19 -13.93 20.72 -8.73
C ALA A 19 -12.56 20.21 -8.27
N ASP A 20 -12.48 19.47 -7.14
CA ASP A 20 -11.22 18.87 -6.66
C ASP A 20 -10.65 17.93 -7.72
N ARG A 21 -9.41 18.18 -8.13
CA ARG A 21 -8.72 17.42 -9.17
C ARG A 21 -8.42 15.97 -8.75
N GLY A 22 -8.34 15.70 -7.46
CA GLY A 22 -8.25 14.33 -6.94
C GLY A 22 -9.51 13.53 -7.25
N LEU A 23 -10.69 14.15 -7.16
CA LEU A 23 -11.97 13.55 -7.54
C LEU A 23 -12.10 13.39 -9.06
N LEU A 24 -11.76 14.42 -9.82
CA LEU A 24 -12.01 14.47 -11.27
C LEU A 24 -10.95 13.73 -12.10
N LEU A 25 -9.69 13.74 -11.65
CA LEU A 25 -8.52 13.28 -12.43
C LEU A 25 -7.62 12.30 -11.68
N ALA A 26 -7.98 11.93 -10.45
CA ALA A 26 -7.10 11.19 -9.53
C ALA A 26 -5.74 11.90 -9.30
N ASP A 27 -5.70 13.24 -9.41
CA ASP A 27 -4.51 14.07 -9.25
C ASP A 27 -4.19 14.23 -7.77
N GLY A 28 -3.49 13.24 -7.22
CA GLY A 28 -3.16 13.17 -5.80
C GLY A 28 -2.53 11.85 -5.38
N LEU A 29 -2.26 11.76 -4.09
CA LEU A 29 -1.56 10.67 -3.43
C LEU A 29 -2.34 10.19 -2.20
N PHE A 30 -2.02 9.00 -1.72
CA PHE A 30 -2.53 8.55 -0.44
C PHE A 30 -1.54 7.67 0.31
N GLU A 31 -1.71 7.59 1.62
CA GLU A 31 -1.05 6.62 2.49
C GLU A 31 -2.09 5.79 3.23
N THR A 32 -1.71 4.54 3.52
CA THR A 32 -2.48 3.65 4.39
C THR A 32 -1.55 3.16 5.48
N LEU A 33 -1.92 3.43 6.72
CA LEU A 33 -1.08 3.16 7.88
C LEU A 33 -1.81 2.26 8.88
N ARG A 34 -1.04 1.54 9.67
CA ARG A 34 -1.51 0.75 10.79
C ARG A 34 -1.06 1.39 12.10
N ALA A 35 -1.98 1.57 13.04
CA ALA A 35 -1.65 1.85 14.42
C ALA A 35 -1.83 0.59 15.27
N TYR A 36 -0.91 0.37 16.21
CA TYR A 36 -0.96 -0.66 17.23
C TYR A 36 -1.10 0.04 18.59
N ARG A 37 -2.21 -0.18 19.25
CA ARG A 37 -2.50 0.48 20.54
C ARG A 37 -2.29 2.00 20.50
N GLY A 38 -2.69 2.64 19.37
CA GLY A 38 -2.56 4.08 19.14
C GLY A 38 -1.21 4.53 18.55
N HIS A 39 -0.18 3.68 18.54
CA HIS A 39 1.12 4.02 17.97
C HIS A 39 1.17 3.67 16.48
N VAL A 40 1.29 4.68 15.62
CA VAL A 40 1.33 4.47 14.17
C VAL A 40 2.69 3.92 13.77
N PHE A 41 2.68 2.72 13.18
CA PHE A 41 3.90 2.05 12.75
C PHE A 41 4.53 2.79 11.56
N LYS A 42 5.81 3.13 11.68
CA LYS A 42 6.62 3.78 10.65
C LYS A 42 5.97 5.04 10.05
N LEU A 43 5.34 5.85 10.88
CA LEU A 43 4.67 7.09 10.45
C LEU A 43 5.60 7.99 9.63
N GLU A 44 6.83 8.19 10.09
CA GLU A 44 7.82 9.03 9.40
C GLU A 44 8.14 8.52 7.99
N ASP A 45 8.37 7.20 7.83
CA ASP A 45 8.65 6.59 6.52
C ASP A 45 7.46 6.81 5.55
N HIS A 46 6.21 6.72 6.04
CA HIS A 46 5.01 7.00 5.26
C HIS A 46 4.93 8.47 4.85
N LEU A 47 5.19 9.39 5.77
CA LEU A 47 5.15 10.83 5.48
C LEU A 47 6.28 11.25 4.53
N GLN A 48 7.47 10.67 4.66
CA GLN A 48 8.57 10.89 3.72
C GLN A 48 8.21 10.40 2.31
N ARG A 49 7.59 9.21 2.18
CA ARG A 49 7.15 8.71 0.86
C ARG A 49 6.07 9.62 0.26
N MET A 50 5.11 10.08 1.05
CA MET A 50 4.09 11.03 0.59
C MET A 50 4.73 12.35 0.13
N ALA A 51 5.66 12.89 0.92
CA ALA A 51 6.35 14.13 0.58
C ALA A 51 7.18 14.00 -0.71
N ALA A 52 7.92 12.90 -0.87
CA ALA A 52 8.66 12.62 -2.09
C ALA A 52 7.75 12.50 -3.31
N GLY A 53 6.61 11.79 -3.18
CA GLY A 53 5.63 11.67 -4.25
C GLY A 53 4.94 13.01 -4.57
N ALA A 54 4.66 13.83 -3.57
CA ALA A 54 4.08 15.17 -3.74
C ALA A 54 5.05 16.10 -4.50
N ALA A 55 6.34 16.06 -4.14
CA ALA A 55 7.39 16.82 -4.86
C ALA A 55 7.50 16.37 -6.33
N GLU A 56 7.48 15.06 -6.60
CA GLU A 56 7.54 14.52 -7.97
C GLU A 56 6.35 14.95 -8.84
N LEU A 57 5.17 15.09 -8.23
CA LEU A 57 3.96 15.58 -8.90
C LEU A 57 3.79 17.11 -8.84
N ALA A 58 4.72 17.83 -8.22
CA ALA A 58 4.61 19.26 -7.95
C ALA A 58 3.27 19.61 -7.25
N ILE A 59 2.89 18.83 -6.23
CA ILE A 59 1.76 19.13 -5.33
C ILE A 59 2.37 19.69 -4.04
N PRO A 60 2.12 20.96 -3.67
CA PRO A 60 2.64 21.49 -2.43
C PRO A 60 2.00 20.79 -1.22
N LEU A 61 2.80 20.50 -0.20
CA LEU A 61 2.25 20.00 1.06
C LEU A 61 1.62 21.19 1.82
N PRO A 62 0.34 21.06 2.24
CA PRO A 62 -0.32 22.14 2.99
C PRO A 62 0.19 22.27 4.43
N LEU A 63 0.87 21.23 4.93
CA LEU A 63 1.52 21.18 6.24
C LEU A 63 2.86 20.46 6.13
N ASP A 64 3.79 20.77 7.01
CA ASP A 64 5.02 19.98 7.15
C ASP A 64 4.75 18.58 7.74
N PRO A 65 5.64 17.60 7.55
CA PRO A 65 5.45 16.24 8.04
C PRO A 65 5.19 16.13 9.56
N PRO A 66 5.86 16.89 10.44
CA PRO A 66 5.54 16.91 11.87
C PRO A 66 4.09 17.34 12.16
N SER A 67 3.60 18.39 11.51
CA SER A 67 2.22 18.88 11.66
C SER A 67 1.20 17.85 11.13
N ILE A 68 1.52 17.13 10.05
CA ILE A 68 0.68 16.00 9.59
C ILE A 68 0.67 14.88 10.63
N ALA A 69 1.81 14.60 11.28
CA ALA A 69 1.87 13.59 12.35
C ALA A 69 1.02 13.99 13.57
N ASP A 70 0.97 15.29 13.92
CA ASP A 70 0.05 15.80 14.96
C ASP A 70 -1.41 15.61 14.55
N ALA A 71 -1.78 15.96 13.33
CA ALA A 71 -3.13 15.75 12.78
C ALA A 71 -3.55 14.27 12.77
N VAL A 72 -2.61 13.35 12.54
CA VAL A 72 -2.84 11.90 12.66
C VAL A 72 -3.18 11.53 14.11
N ARG A 73 -2.43 12.04 15.10
CA ARG A 73 -2.69 11.79 16.53
C ARG A 73 -4.05 12.38 16.96
N GLU A 74 -4.35 13.60 16.55
CA GLU A 74 -5.65 14.23 16.78
C GLU A 74 -6.80 13.40 16.20
N THR A 75 -6.63 12.87 14.99
CA THR A 75 -7.65 12.04 14.34
C THR A 75 -7.88 10.74 15.11
N LEU A 76 -6.82 10.07 15.59
CA LEU A 76 -6.94 8.88 16.43
C LEU A 76 -7.70 9.19 17.74
N ALA A 77 -7.31 10.27 18.44
CA ALA A 77 -7.93 10.67 19.69
C ALA A 77 -9.41 11.00 19.51
N ALA A 78 -9.76 11.79 18.49
CA ALA A 78 -11.14 12.19 18.21
C ALA A 78 -12.07 11.03 17.82
N ASN A 79 -11.51 9.90 17.39
CA ASN A 79 -12.23 8.67 17.07
C ASN A 79 -12.12 7.59 18.18
N GLN A 80 -11.61 7.93 19.37
CA GLN A 80 -11.42 7.01 20.50
C GLN A 80 -10.47 5.84 20.18
N LEU A 81 -9.49 6.07 19.31
CA LEU A 81 -8.53 5.07 18.84
C LEU A 81 -7.11 5.29 19.39
N ALA A 82 -6.94 6.22 20.33
CA ALA A 82 -5.63 6.58 20.90
C ALA A 82 -4.93 5.43 21.66
N ALA A 83 -5.65 4.38 22.03
CA ALA A 83 -5.11 3.18 22.67
C ALA A 83 -5.55 1.87 21.98
N ALA A 84 -6.10 1.98 20.76
CA ALA A 84 -6.62 0.85 20.00
C ALA A 84 -5.80 0.56 18.74
N ASP A 85 -6.00 -0.63 18.19
CA ASP A 85 -5.51 -0.97 16.85
C ASP A 85 -6.39 -0.27 15.81
N ALA A 86 -5.75 0.46 14.90
CA ALA A 86 -6.47 1.26 13.91
C ALA A 86 -5.83 1.17 12.52
N ALA A 87 -6.68 1.33 11.50
CA ALA A 87 -6.27 1.61 10.13
C ALA A 87 -6.51 3.09 9.84
N LEU A 88 -5.49 3.75 9.28
CA LEU A 88 -5.58 5.16 8.91
C LEU A 88 -5.37 5.31 7.40
N ARG A 89 -5.98 6.35 6.87
CA ARG A 89 -5.73 6.82 5.51
C ARG A 89 -5.44 8.32 5.54
N ILE A 90 -4.33 8.69 4.91
CA ILE A 90 -4.02 10.08 4.57
C ILE A 90 -4.22 10.22 3.08
N THR A 91 -4.97 11.21 2.64
CA THR A 91 -5.19 11.50 1.21
C THR A 91 -4.81 12.96 0.96
N LEU A 92 -3.96 13.18 -0.01
CA LEU A 92 -3.54 14.49 -0.49
C LEU A 92 -3.95 14.62 -1.95
N THR A 93 -4.75 15.64 -2.28
CA THR A 93 -5.02 16.00 -3.67
C THR A 93 -4.41 17.34 -4.01
N ARG A 94 -4.31 17.67 -5.29
CA ARG A 94 -3.92 19.02 -5.71
C ARG A 94 -4.97 20.09 -5.34
N GLY A 95 -6.17 19.67 -4.92
CA GLY A 95 -7.30 20.55 -4.61
C GLY A 95 -8.11 20.96 -5.85
N PRO A 96 -9.02 21.92 -5.68
CA PRO A 96 -9.88 22.38 -6.76
C PRO A 96 -9.08 23.11 -7.85
N GLY A 97 -9.56 23.03 -9.08
CA GLY A 97 -8.94 23.66 -10.23
C GLY A 97 -9.91 23.92 -11.36
N GLN A 98 -9.47 24.70 -12.33
CA GLN A 98 -10.23 24.93 -13.55
C GLN A 98 -10.32 23.65 -14.39
N ARG A 99 -11.30 23.61 -15.30
CA ARG A 99 -11.45 22.51 -16.24
C ARG A 99 -10.24 22.40 -17.16
N GLY A 100 -9.67 21.21 -17.25
CA GLY A 100 -8.51 20.91 -18.10
C GLY A 100 -7.46 20.09 -17.38
N LEU A 101 -6.39 19.72 -18.09
CA LEU A 101 -5.33 18.85 -17.57
C LEU A 101 -4.22 19.64 -16.87
N LEU A 102 -3.98 20.89 -17.26
CA LEU A 102 -2.94 21.70 -16.64
C LEU A 102 -3.28 21.99 -15.18
N PRO A 103 -2.29 21.82 -14.27
CA PRO A 103 -2.45 22.25 -12.89
C PRO A 103 -2.69 23.75 -12.79
N PRO A 104 -3.39 24.25 -11.75
CA PRO A 104 -3.43 25.70 -11.46
C PRO A 104 -2.04 26.18 -11.03
N ASP A 105 -1.74 27.46 -11.32
CA ASP A 105 -0.46 28.08 -10.95
C ASP A 105 -0.29 28.17 -9.43
N ASP A 106 -1.36 28.36 -8.68
CA ASP A 106 -1.41 28.42 -7.22
C ASP A 106 -2.40 27.36 -6.69
N PRO A 107 -1.98 26.08 -6.56
CA PRO A 107 -2.86 25.02 -6.09
C PRO A 107 -3.15 25.18 -4.59
N LEU A 108 -4.38 24.86 -4.21
CA LEU A 108 -4.85 24.78 -2.82
C LEU A 108 -5.12 23.31 -2.45
N PRO A 109 -4.09 22.54 -2.03
CA PRO A 109 -4.23 21.11 -1.81
C PRO A 109 -5.29 20.77 -0.77
N THR A 110 -6.00 19.67 -1.00
CA THR A 110 -6.90 19.10 0.00
C THR A 110 -6.17 17.97 0.72
N LEU A 111 -6.06 18.08 2.05
CA LEU A 111 -5.51 17.05 2.91
C LEU A 111 -6.60 16.47 3.80
N ILE A 112 -6.77 15.14 3.71
CA ILE A 112 -7.79 14.40 4.45
C ILE A 112 -7.11 13.31 5.25
N ILE A 113 -7.43 13.21 6.57
CA ILE A 113 -7.00 12.09 7.40
C ILE A 113 -8.23 11.44 8.02
N SER A 114 -8.35 10.13 7.85
CA SER A 114 -9.40 9.32 8.45
C SER A 114 -8.80 8.14 9.21
N ALA A 115 -9.48 7.70 10.26
CA ALA A 115 -9.13 6.54 11.06
C ALA A 115 -10.36 5.70 11.36
N ALA A 116 -10.16 4.38 11.40
CA ALA A 116 -11.16 3.41 11.81
C ALA A 116 -10.50 2.31 12.64
N ALA A 117 -11.29 1.63 13.49
CA ALA A 117 -10.79 0.43 14.16
C ALA A 117 -10.27 -0.58 13.13
N TYR A 118 -9.13 -1.19 13.43
CA TYR A 118 -8.60 -2.21 12.54
C TYR A 118 -9.26 -3.57 12.82
N HIS A 119 -9.65 -4.22 11.75
CA HIS A 119 -10.13 -5.59 11.77
C HIS A 119 -9.20 -6.45 10.92
N PRO A 120 -8.60 -7.52 11.49
CA PRO A 120 -7.77 -8.44 10.71
C PRO A 120 -8.60 -9.12 9.63
N PRO A 121 -7.99 -9.54 8.51
CA PRO A 121 -8.70 -10.28 7.48
C PRO A 121 -9.22 -11.62 8.05
N PRO A 122 -10.33 -12.14 7.56
CA PRO A 122 -10.96 -13.36 8.08
C PRO A 122 -10.12 -14.62 7.84
N SER A 123 -9.21 -14.64 6.85
CA SER A 123 -8.39 -15.80 6.52
C SER A 123 -7.14 -15.84 7.39
N SER A 124 -7.08 -16.77 8.34
CA SER A 124 -5.89 -17.05 9.16
C SER A 124 -4.91 -18.03 8.48
N ASP A 125 -5.38 -18.82 7.48
CA ASP A 125 -4.66 -19.96 6.90
C ASP A 125 -3.84 -19.60 5.65
N GLY A 126 -3.78 -18.30 5.33
CA GLY A 126 -3.12 -17.79 4.14
C GLY A 126 -4.10 -17.51 2.99
N PHE A 127 -3.66 -16.68 2.07
CA PHE A 127 -4.46 -16.21 0.94
C PHE A 127 -4.46 -17.19 -0.22
N VAL A 128 -5.60 -17.28 -0.90
CA VAL A 128 -5.71 -17.77 -2.27
C VAL A 128 -5.44 -16.60 -3.21
N THR A 129 -4.53 -16.75 -4.15
CA THR A 129 -4.18 -15.71 -5.10
C THR A 129 -4.28 -16.18 -6.55
N VAL A 130 -4.63 -15.28 -7.44
CA VAL A 130 -4.73 -15.54 -8.88
C VAL A 130 -4.02 -14.47 -9.67
N THR A 131 -3.56 -14.81 -10.87
CA THR A 131 -2.99 -13.81 -11.79
C THR A 131 -4.11 -12.96 -12.39
N ALA A 132 -4.02 -11.64 -12.25
CA ALA A 132 -4.91 -10.69 -12.93
C ALA A 132 -4.76 -10.81 -14.46
N LYS A 133 -5.90 -10.81 -15.17
CA LYS A 133 -5.93 -10.97 -16.65
C LYS A 133 -6.13 -9.65 -17.38
N ARG A 134 -6.96 -8.75 -16.83
CA ARG A 134 -7.38 -7.50 -17.46
C ARG A 134 -6.54 -6.30 -17.03
N ALA A 135 -6.02 -6.33 -15.80
CA ALA A 135 -5.25 -5.24 -15.22
C ALA A 135 -3.75 -5.56 -15.24
N ARG A 136 -2.94 -4.57 -15.57
CA ARG A 136 -1.47 -4.67 -15.60
C ARG A 136 -0.83 -3.43 -14.98
N ARG A 137 0.39 -3.61 -14.48
CA ARG A 137 1.22 -2.47 -14.05
C ARG A 137 2.03 -1.96 -15.24
N ASN A 138 1.94 -0.68 -15.50
CA ASN A 138 2.83 -0.04 -16.47
C ASN A 138 4.15 0.34 -15.79
N GLU A 139 5.15 -0.54 -15.86
CA GLU A 139 6.45 -0.37 -15.20
C GLU A 139 7.24 0.86 -15.68
N LYS A 140 6.86 1.41 -16.85
CA LYS A 140 7.48 2.62 -17.41
C LYS A 140 6.77 3.90 -16.95
N SER A 141 5.57 3.79 -16.38
CA SER A 141 4.84 4.95 -15.87
C SER A 141 5.38 5.39 -14.52
N LEU A 142 5.57 6.70 -14.34
CA LEU A 142 5.89 7.30 -13.06
C LEU A 142 4.87 6.91 -11.98
N THR A 143 3.60 6.84 -12.34
CA THR A 143 2.50 6.50 -11.42
C THR A 143 2.60 5.08 -10.84
N ALA A 144 3.32 4.17 -11.49
CA ALA A 144 3.54 2.82 -10.95
C ALA A 144 4.38 2.81 -9.66
N ARG A 145 5.31 3.77 -9.52
CA ARG A 145 6.24 3.89 -8.38
C ARG A 145 5.73 4.85 -7.30
N LEU A 146 4.72 5.64 -7.60
CA LEU A 146 4.09 6.56 -6.67
C LEU A 146 2.79 5.95 -6.11
N LYS A 147 2.45 6.31 -4.88
CA LYS A 147 1.18 5.89 -4.27
C LYS A 147 0.07 6.89 -4.61
N THR A 148 -0.21 7.01 -5.93
CA THR A 148 -1.21 7.93 -6.49
C THR A 148 -2.64 7.45 -6.25
N LEU A 149 -3.62 8.32 -6.48
CA LEU A 149 -5.04 7.98 -6.46
C LEU A 149 -5.49 7.17 -7.70
N CYS A 150 -4.64 7.00 -8.72
CA CYS A 150 -4.93 6.20 -9.92
C CYS A 150 -4.92 4.69 -9.59
N TYR A 151 -5.96 4.22 -8.92
CA TYR A 151 -6.04 2.83 -8.42
C TYR A 151 -7.08 1.97 -9.16
N LEU A 152 -7.59 2.43 -10.30
CA LEU A 152 -8.64 1.69 -11.02
C LEU A 152 -8.16 0.31 -11.50
N ASP A 153 -6.93 0.18 -12.00
CA ASP A 153 -6.36 -1.12 -12.38
C ASP A 153 -6.27 -2.07 -11.17
N ASN A 154 -5.94 -1.54 -10.00
CA ASN A 154 -5.90 -2.33 -8.76
C ASN A 154 -7.31 -2.79 -8.34
N VAL A 155 -8.33 -1.94 -8.53
CA VAL A 155 -9.74 -2.30 -8.28
C VAL A 155 -10.18 -3.40 -9.24
N ILE A 156 -9.87 -3.27 -10.55
CA ILE A 156 -10.18 -4.29 -11.56
C ILE A 156 -9.51 -5.62 -11.18
N ALA A 157 -8.22 -5.61 -10.84
CA ALA A 157 -7.49 -6.80 -10.43
C ALA A 157 -8.14 -7.47 -9.20
N GLN A 158 -8.52 -6.69 -8.19
CA GLN A 158 -9.15 -7.22 -6.98
C GLN A 158 -10.56 -7.79 -7.28
N THR A 159 -11.33 -7.15 -8.16
CA THR A 159 -12.63 -7.66 -8.61
C THR A 159 -12.49 -8.98 -9.36
N GLU A 160 -11.44 -9.16 -10.16
CA GLU A 160 -11.13 -10.45 -10.80
C GLU A 160 -10.80 -11.53 -9.78
N ALA A 161 -10.02 -11.19 -8.74
CA ALA A 161 -9.70 -12.13 -7.67
C ALA A 161 -10.97 -12.59 -6.94
N GLU A 162 -11.82 -11.66 -6.54
CA GLU A 162 -13.09 -11.93 -5.87
C GLU A 162 -14.00 -12.84 -6.72
N ALA A 163 -14.14 -12.53 -8.02
CA ALA A 163 -14.92 -13.33 -8.96
C ALA A 163 -14.37 -14.77 -9.14
N ALA A 164 -13.08 -14.97 -8.89
CA ALA A 164 -12.41 -16.28 -8.90
C ALA A 164 -12.41 -16.99 -7.52
N GLY A 165 -13.03 -16.39 -6.49
CA GLY A 165 -13.01 -16.91 -5.12
C GLY A 165 -11.63 -16.78 -4.45
N ALA A 166 -10.80 -15.81 -4.89
CA ALA A 166 -9.48 -15.56 -4.38
C ALA A 166 -9.45 -14.29 -3.51
N ASP A 167 -8.49 -14.24 -2.58
CA ASP A 167 -8.34 -13.14 -1.63
C ASP A 167 -7.59 -11.94 -2.24
N GLU A 168 -6.69 -12.21 -3.21
CA GLU A 168 -5.87 -11.18 -3.85
C GLU A 168 -5.48 -11.57 -5.29
N ALA A 169 -5.34 -10.56 -6.17
CA ALA A 169 -4.79 -10.73 -7.50
C ALA A 169 -3.29 -10.41 -7.54
N ILE A 170 -2.52 -11.19 -8.28
CA ILE A 170 -1.14 -10.88 -8.64
C ILE A 170 -1.14 -10.21 -10.02
N MET A 171 -0.64 -9.00 -10.08
CA MET A 171 -0.56 -8.19 -11.30
C MET A 171 0.80 -8.40 -11.98
N LEU A 172 0.76 -8.63 -13.29
CA LEU A 172 1.94 -8.61 -14.14
C LEU A 172 2.15 -7.20 -14.72
N ASN A 173 3.37 -6.91 -15.13
CA ASN A 173 3.69 -5.72 -15.91
C ASN A 173 3.51 -5.95 -17.42
N ASN A 174 3.85 -4.97 -18.26
CA ASN A 174 3.73 -5.06 -19.71
C ASN A 174 4.77 -5.98 -20.36
N ARG A 175 5.73 -6.50 -19.59
CA ARG A 175 6.73 -7.51 -20.02
C ARG A 175 6.40 -8.91 -19.51
N ASP A 176 5.19 -9.13 -19.00
CA ASP A 176 4.73 -10.38 -18.38
C ASP A 176 5.53 -10.81 -17.13
N ALA A 177 6.30 -9.90 -16.51
CA ALA A 177 6.91 -10.13 -15.23
C ALA A 177 5.95 -9.77 -14.09
N VAL A 178 6.08 -10.46 -12.95
CA VAL A 178 5.34 -10.15 -11.72
C VAL A 178 5.72 -8.76 -11.23
N ALA A 179 4.74 -7.91 -10.98
CA ALA A 179 4.95 -6.58 -10.45
C ALA A 179 4.59 -6.49 -8.95
N CYS A 180 3.37 -6.82 -8.61
CA CYS A 180 2.84 -6.66 -7.25
C CYS A 180 1.54 -7.45 -7.07
N GLY A 181 0.97 -7.46 -5.86
CA GLY A 181 -0.44 -7.77 -5.66
C GLY A 181 -1.33 -6.56 -5.98
N GLY A 182 -2.64 -6.75 -6.03
CA GLY A 182 -3.62 -5.68 -6.24
C GLY A 182 -3.52 -4.58 -5.18
N ARG A 183 -3.11 -4.92 -3.96
CA ARG A 183 -2.94 -4.00 -2.82
C ARG A 183 -1.67 -4.26 -2.00
N SER A 184 -0.76 -5.09 -2.50
CA SER A 184 0.40 -5.61 -1.75
C SER A 184 1.66 -5.68 -2.59
N ASN A 185 2.82 -5.83 -1.93
CA ASN A 185 4.04 -6.33 -2.56
C ASN A 185 4.07 -7.86 -2.46
N VAL A 186 4.80 -8.50 -3.36
CA VAL A 186 4.94 -9.96 -3.45
C VAL A 186 6.36 -10.37 -3.12
N PHE A 187 6.49 -11.45 -2.36
CA PHE A 187 7.74 -12.15 -2.09
C PHE A 187 7.55 -13.63 -2.35
N ALA A 188 8.59 -14.29 -2.81
CA ALA A 188 8.58 -15.73 -3.08
C ALA A 188 9.92 -16.35 -2.76
N VAL A 189 9.95 -17.60 -2.27
CA VAL A 189 11.18 -18.38 -2.14
C VAL A 189 11.34 -19.19 -3.43
N ILE A 190 12.34 -18.83 -4.23
CA ILE A 190 12.64 -19.44 -5.53
C ILE A 190 14.07 -19.98 -5.46
N ASP A 191 14.23 -21.26 -5.69
CA ASP A 191 15.54 -21.94 -5.63
C ASP A 191 16.30 -21.70 -4.31
N GLY A 192 15.57 -21.60 -3.20
CA GLY A 192 16.11 -21.36 -1.87
C GLY A 192 16.40 -19.90 -1.52
N VAL A 193 16.25 -18.96 -2.46
CA VAL A 193 16.48 -17.53 -2.26
C VAL A 193 15.15 -16.79 -2.14
N LEU A 194 15.00 -15.95 -1.11
CA LEU A 194 13.86 -15.05 -1.02
C LEU A 194 13.96 -13.99 -2.13
N THR A 195 12.94 -13.89 -2.96
CA THR A 195 12.95 -13.02 -4.15
C THR A 195 11.71 -12.13 -4.13
N THR A 196 11.89 -10.86 -4.50
CA THR A 196 10.78 -9.90 -4.68
C THR A 196 10.97 -9.13 -5.98
N PRO A 197 9.90 -8.74 -6.68
CA PRO A 197 10.03 -7.89 -7.85
C PRO A 197 10.80 -6.60 -7.52
N ALA A 198 11.75 -6.27 -8.39
CA ALA A 198 12.45 -4.98 -8.32
C ALA A 198 11.46 -3.82 -8.57
N ILE A 199 11.78 -2.63 -8.11
CA ILE A 199 10.91 -1.44 -8.29
C ILE A 199 10.71 -1.12 -9.77
N GLU A 200 11.71 -1.40 -10.60
CA GLU A 200 11.70 -1.23 -12.06
C GLU A 200 10.67 -2.15 -12.75
N GLU A 201 10.17 -3.17 -12.06
CA GLU A 201 9.09 -4.02 -12.58
C GLU A 201 7.70 -3.42 -12.34
N GLY A 202 7.61 -2.21 -11.79
CA GLY A 202 6.36 -1.52 -11.49
C GLY A 202 5.84 -1.78 -10.07
N ALA A 203 6.65 -2.37 -9.21
CA ALA A 203 6.33 -2.53 -7.80
C ALA A 203 6.35 -1.17 -7.08
N LEU A 204 5.38 -0.95 -6.18
CA LEU A 204 5.44 0.20 -5.28
C LEU A 204 6.59 -0.02 -4.26
N PRO A 205 7.41 1.01 -3.95
CA PRO A 205 8.36 0.95 -2.83
C PRO A 205 7.61 0.93 -1.50
N GLY A 206 7.12 -0.25 -1.11
CA GLY A 206 6.28 -0.45 0.08
C GLY A 206 7.06 -0.25 1.37
N ILE A 207 6.47 0.43 2.37
CA ILE A 207 7.09 0.60 3.69
C ILE A 207 7.28 -0.76 4.38
N THR A 208 6.28 -1.63 4.33
CA THR A 208 6.40 -2.99 4.87
C THR A 208 7.41 -3.82 4.06
N ARG A 209 7.45 -3.69 2.71
CA ARG A 209 8.48 -4.31 1.88
C ARG A 209 9.89 -3.90 2.32
N HIS A 210 10.11 -2.61 2.56
CA HIS A 210 11.40 -2.09 3.03
C HIS A 210 11.78 -2.66 4.41
N ALA A 211 10.82 -2.73 5.33
CA ALA A 211 11.03 -3.33 6.65
C ALA A 211 11.43 -4.82 6.55
N ILE A 212 10.80 -5.58 5.64
CA ILE A 212 11.14 -6.99 5.41
C ILE A 212 12.54 -7.13 4.82
N LEU A 213 12.93 -6.30 3.86
CA LEU A 213 14.29 -6.31 3.30
C LEU A 213 15.35 -5.99 4.36
N ALA A 214 15.05 -5.08 5.30
CA ALA A 214 15.92 -4.81 6.44
C ALA A 214 15.99 -6.00 7.41
N LEU A 215 14.86 -6.67 7.70
CA LEU A 215 14.83 -7.90 8.50
C LEU A 215 15.62 -9.03 7.86
N CYS A 216 15.59 -9.19 6.53
CA CYS A 216 16.39 -10.21 5.86
C CYS A 216 17.89 -10.10 6.20
N LYS A 217 18.40 -8.86 6.30
CA LYS A 217 19.81 -8.63 6.69
C LYS A 217 20.09 -9.07 8.13
N SER A 218 19.23 -8.68 9.08
CA SER A 218 19.39 -9.05 10.50
C SER A 218 19.18 -10.54 10.73
N GLU A 219 18.24 -11.15 9.99
CA GLU A 219 17.92 -12.57 10.05
C GLU A 219 18.87 -13.44 9.21
N ARG A 220 19.83 -12.86 8.48
CA ARG A 220 20.73 -13.58 7.56
C ARG A 220 19.97 -14.43 6.54
N ILE A 221 18.88 -13.89 6.00
CA ILE A 221 18.11 -14.49 4.91
C ILE A 221 18.62 -13.86 3.62
N GLU A 222 19.08 -14.69 2.69
CA GLU A 222 19.47 -14.21 1.37
C GLU A 222 18.25 -13.71 0.63
N VAL A 223 18.33 -12.49 0.04
CA VAL A 223 17.22 -11.86 -0.66
C VAL A 223 17.71 -11.24 -1.96
N ALA A 224 16.93 -11.46 -3.03
CA ALA A 224 17.15 -10.88 -4.36
C ALA A 224 15.98 -9.98 -4.76
N GLU A 225 16.30 -8.80 -5.29
CA GLU A 225 15.35 -7.89 -5.92
C GLU A 225 15.56 -7.99 -7.44
N ARG A 226 14.67 -8.67 -8.15
CA ARG A 226 14.77 -8.92 -9.60
C ARG A 226 13.40 -9.14 -10.24
N ALA A 227 13.41 -9.21 -11.57
CA ALA A 227 12.24 -9.69 -12.31
C ALA A 227 11.93 -11.15 -11.92
N ILE A 228 10.65 -11.45 -11.78
CA ILE A 228 10.10 -12.78 -11.52
C ILE A 228 9.07 -13.07 -12.59
N THR A 229 9.20 -14.17 -13.29
CA THR A 229 8.19 -14.63 -14.24
C THR A 229 7.02 -15.30 -13.50
N ARG A 230 5.83 -15.31 -14.10
CA ARG A 230 4.69 -16.08 -13.57
C ARG A 230 5.04 -17.57 -13.42
N ALA A 231 5.86 -18.12 -14.33
CA ALA A 231 6.25 -19.53 -14.28
C ALA A 231 7.17 -19.83 -13.08
N GLU A 232 8.11 -18.94 -12.75
CA GLU A 232 8.94 -19.05 -11.54
C GLU A 232 8.06 -18.93 -10.27
N LEU A 233 7.12 -17.98 -10.24
CA LEU A 233 6.22 -17.79 -9.10
C LEU A 233 5.38 -19.06 -8.85
N ARG A 234 4.90 -19.75 -9.90
CA ARG A 234 4.18 -21.02 -9.78
C ARG A 234 5.02 -22.18 -9.24
N LYS A 235 6.33 -22.09 -9.34
CA LYS A 235 7.28 -23.11 -8.84
C LYS A 235 7.91 -22.72 -7.52
N ALA A 236 7.57 -21.55 -6.98
CA ALA A 236 8.12 -21.07 -5.73
C ALA A 236 7.79 -22.04 -4.58
N ALA A 237 8.72 -22.23 -3.67
CA ALA A 237 8.50 -23.06 -2.48
C ALA A 237 7.56 -22.36 -1.48
N GLU A 238 7.61 -21.03 -1.44
CA GLU A 238 6.76 -20.18 -0.59
C GLU A 238 6.41 -18.91 -1.35
N ILE A 239 5.20 -18.40 -1.13
CA ILE A 239 4.80 -17.05 -1.56
C ILE A 239 4.16 -16.35 -0.36
N PHE A 240 4.43 -15.08 -0.18
CA PHE A 240 3.67 -14.22 0.72
C PHE A 240 3.47 -12.83 0.12
N VAL A 241 2.42 -12.15 0.57
CA VAL A 241 2.11 -10.78 0.20
C VAL A 241 2.18 -9.88 1.43
N THR A 242 2.44 -8.58 1.20
CA THR A 242 2.68 -7.66 2.30
C THR A 242 2.18 -6.25 2.01
N ASN A 243 1.54 -5.64 2.99
CA ASN A 243 1.23 -4.23 3.05
C ASN A 243 1.11 -3.78 4.52
N SER A 244 0.85 -2.49 4.74
CA SER A 244 0.79 -1.93 6.11
C SER A 244 -0.31 -2.53 7.00
N LEU A 245 -1.40 -3.05 6.43
CA LEU A 245 -2.51 -3.63 7.18
C LEU A 245 -2.39 -5.15 7.33
N LEU A 246 -1.95 -5.85 6.28
CA LEU A 246 -1.78 -7.31 6.28
C LEU A 246 -0.48 -7.75 6.95
N GLU A 247 0.50 -6.83 7.08
CA GLU A 247 1.86 -7.16 7.49
C GLU A 247 2.48 -8.18 6.52
N ILE A 248 2.63 -9.42 6.95
CA ILE A 248 3.06 -10.55 6.13
C ILE A 248 1.92 -11.56 6.09
N MET A 249 1.35 -11.79 4.93
CA MET A 249 0.29 -12.77 4.71
C MET A 249 0.80 -13.87 3.78
N SER A 250 0.85 -15.10 4.28
CA SER A 250 1.22 -16.27 3.48
C SER A 250 0.21 -16.48 2.35
N VAL A 251 0.68 -17.02 1.23
CA VAL A 251 -0.17 -17.51 0.13
C VAL A 251 -0.22 -19.02 0.21
N ARG A 252 -1.40 -19.59 0.39
CA ARG A 252 -1.63 -21.03 0.43
C ARG A 252 -1.96 -21.64 -0.92
N GLN A 253 -2.37 -20.81 -1.89
CA GLN A 253 -2.66 -21.25 -3.26
C GLN A 253 -2.40 -20.11 -4.25
N PHE A 254 -1.74 -20.40 -5.36
CA PHE A 254 -1.53 -19.47 -6.47
C PHE A 254 -1.93 -20.12 -7.80
N ASP A 255 -2.84 -19.50 -8.55
CA ASP A 255 -3.38 -19.98 -9.83
C ASP A 255 -3.82 -21.46 -9.76
N GLY A 256 -4.49 -21.85 -8.68
CA GLY A 256 -4.98 -23.20 -8.44
C GLY A 256 -3.94 -24.22 -7.96
N ALA A 257 -2.66 -23.83 -7.84
CA ALA A 257 -1.61 -24.68 -7.27
C ALA A 257 -1.47 -24.41 -5.76
N ASP A 258 -1.57 -25.44 -4.93
CA ASP A 258 -1.40 -25.34 -3.49
C ASP A 258 0.07 -25.09 -3.12
N LEU A 259 0.29 -24.28 -2.10
CA LEU A 259 1.58 -23.92 -1.56
C LEU A 259 1.65 -24.30 -0.08
N PRO A 260 2.75 -24.90 0.37
CA PRO A 260 2.92 -25.22 1.78
C PRO A 260 3.13 -23.95 2.62
N ALA A 261 2.79 -24.03 3.89
CA ALA A 261 3.15 -22.98 4.85
C ALA A 261 4.67 -22.93 5.01
N GLY A 262 5.28 -21.81 4.59
CA GLY A 262 6.72 -21.67 4.46
C GLY A 262 7.45 -21.35 5.76
N ALA A 263 8.67 -21.86 5.92
CA ALA A 263 9.52 -21.61 7.07
C ALA A 263 10.07 -20.17 7.06
N VAL A 264 10.46 -19.67 5.88
CA VAL A 264 10.96 -18.30 5.69
C VAL A 264 9.86 -17.28 5.98
N THR A 265 8.65 -17.52 5.48
CA THR A 265 7.47 -16.67 5.73
C THR A 265 7.17 -16.58 7.24
N ARG A 266 7.12 -17.72 7.96
CA ARG A 266 6.86 -17.74 9.41
C ARG A 266 7.96 -17.02 10.20
N ARG A 267 9.22 -17.23 9.84
CA ARG A 267 10.36 -16.58 10.50
C ARG A 267 10.29 -15.07 10.35
N LEU A 268 10.05 -14.57 9.12
CA LEU A 268 9.91 -13.14 8.86
C LEU A 268 8.68 -12.54 9.53
N ALA A 269 7.55 -13.26 9.57
CA ALA A 269 6.35 -12.80 10.30
C ALA A 269 6.61 -12.66 11.80
N GLY A 270 7.32 -13.62 12.41
CA GLY A 270 7.77 -13.54 13.81
C GLY A 270 8.69 -12.34 14.05
N ALA A 271 9.72 -12.16 13.22
CA ALA A 271 10.63 -11.02 13.32
C ALA A 271 9.91 -9.67 13.10
N TYR A 272 8.99 -9.59 12.12
CA TYR A 272 8.19 -8.38 11.86
C TYR A 272 7.31 -8.03 13.07
N SER A 273 6.72 -9.02 13.73
CA SER A 273 5.89 -8.75 14.91
C SER A 273 6.68 -8.10 16.05
N GLY A 274 7.98 -8.38 16.15
CA GLY A 274 8.92 -7.75 17.10
C GLY A 274 9.25 -6.28 16.80
N LEU A 275 8.92 -5.78 15.60
CA LEU A 275 9.07 -4.36 15.23
C LEU A 275 7.87 -3.49 15.64
N ARG A 276 6.76 -4.11 16.03
CA ARG A 276 5.54 -3.36 16.42
C ARG A 276 5.83 -2.57 17.69
N PRO A 277 5.35 -1.31 17.78
CA PRO A 277 5.52 -0.46 18.96
C PRO A 277 4.72 -0.94 20.17
#